data_d8a0f54a70086a5e0a9c32dad6dd94c4
#
_entry.id   d8a0f54a70086a5e0a9c32dad6dd94c4
#
_cell.length_a   1.000
_cell.length_b   1.000
_cell.length_c   1.000
_cell.angle_alpha   90.00
_cell.angle_beta   90.00
_cell.angle_gamma   90.00
#
_symmetry.space_group_name_H-M   'P 1'
#
loop_
_entity.id
_entity.type
_entity.pdbx_description
1 polymer ?
#
loop_
_entity_poly.entity_id
_entity_poly.type
_entity_poly.pdbx_seq_one_letter_code
_entity_poly.pdbx_strand_id
1 'polypeptide(L)'
;MNADLSVAPEIAQLAAPVALAVPPSGYASPSTGPRGHDPLGRDGFRATAGRLAAGLSMLAAAPQRWWDLVRFSPDGPARIAVPAPFEAWLLVLPPGREAPCDCELATLIAGEAAAGGSRLRPGRVRVHGAPGEHHHASLGHGYSVTLHASL
;
A
#
# COMPACT_ATOMS: atom_id res chain seq x y z
N MET A 1 37.04 -10.74 -15.36
CA MET A 1 36.08 -11.83 -15.31
C MET A 1 34.70 -11.20 -15.18
N ASN A 2 33.96 -11.11 -16.28
CA ASN A 2 32.59 -10.58 -16.29
C ASN A 2 31.64 -11.74 -15.98
N ALA A 3 30.95 -11.68 -14.85
CA ALA A 3 29.88 -12.60 -14.55
C ALA A 3 28.65 -12.23 -15.41
N ASP A 4 28.33 -13.08 -16.37
CA ASP A 4 27.18 -13.00 -17.23
C ASP A 4 25.95 -13.38 -16.39
N LEU A 5 25.18 -12.38 -15.96
CA LEU A 5 23.92 -12.57 -15.26
C LEU A 5 22.82 -12.90 -16.28
N SER A 6 22.80 -14.17 -16.72
CA SER A 6 21.71 -14.71 -17.52
C SER A 6 20.46 -14.82 -16.64
N VAL A 7 19.48 -13.94 -16.86
CA VAL A 7 18.17 -14.04 -16.21
C VAL A 7 17.45 -15.25 -16.78
N ALA A 8 17.03 -16.18 -15.91
CA ALA A 8 16.34 -17.39 -16.31
C ALA A 8 15.07 -17.06 -17.11
N PRO A 9 14.81 -17.77 -18.24
CA PRO A 9 13.71 -17.46 -19.16
C PRO A 9 12.31 -17.64 -18.55
N GLU A 10 12.19 -18.26 -17.40
CA GLU A 10 10.93 -18.48 -16.70
C GLU A 10 10.31 -17.20 -16.12
N ILE A 11 11.09 -16.16 -15.89
CA ILE A 11 10.58 -14.88 -15.36
C ILE A 11 9.94 -14.03 -16.47
N ALA A 12 10.30 -14.25 -17.73
CA ALA A 12 9.75 -13.51 -18.86
C ALA A 12 8.30 -13.89 -19.19
N GLN A 13 7.82 -15.03 -18.73
CA GLN A 13 6.44 -15.52 -19.01
C GLN A 13 5.38 -14.93 -18.08
N LEU A 14 5.77 -14.27 -16.99
CA LEU A 14 4.83 -13.63 -16.05
C LEU A 14 4.35 -12.25 -16.49
N ALA A 15 4.84 -11.73 -17.59
CA ALA A 15 4.49 -10.39 -18.12
C ALA A 15 3.50 -10.44 -19.29
N ALA A 16 2.68 -11.47 -19.42
CA ALA A 16 1.62 -11.48 -20.42
C ALA A 16 0.53 -10.46 -20.05
N PRO A 17 0.17 -9.50 -20.94
CA PRO A 17 -0.90 -8.56 -20.65
C PRO A 17 -2.24 -9.31 -20.59
N VAL A 18 -2.90 -9.21 -19.43
CA VAL A 18 -4.28 -9.65 -19.29
C VAL A 18 -5.14 -8.69 -20.11
N ALA A 19 -5.66 -9.16 -21.23
CA ALA A 19 -6.62 -8.44 -22.03
C ALA A 19 -7.92 -8.30 -21.22
N LEU A 20 -8.19 -7.10 -20.71
CA LEU A 20 -9.47 -6.73 -20.12
C LEU A 20 -10.52 -6.71 -21.23
N ALA A 21 -11.42 -7.68 -21.24
CA ALA A 21 -12.60 -7.67 -22.10
C ALA A 21 -13.48 -6.49 -21.68
N VAL A 22 -13.65 -5.55 -22.60
CA VAL A 22 -14.60 -4.44 -22.45
C VAL A 22 -16.02 -4.99 -22.68
N PRO A 23 -16.94 -4.90 -21.72
CA PRO A 23 -18.32 -5.28 -21.95
C PRO A 23 -18.99 -4.29 -22.91
N PRO A 24 -19.92 -4.74 -23.79
CA PRO A 24 -20.57 -3.86 -24.75
C PRO A 24 -21.47 -2.84 -24.03
N SER A 25 -21.31 -1.59 -24.40
CA SER A 25 -22.19 -0.48 -24.04
C SER A 25 -23.60 -0.71 -24.60
N GLY A 26 -24.57 -0.78 -23.74
CA GLY A 26 -25.95 -0.80 -24.16
C GLY A 26 -26.90 -0.91 -22.98
N TYR A 27 -27.21 0.22 -22.34
CA TYR A 27 -28.55 0.47 -21.75
C TYR A 27 -28.69 1.98 -21.49
N ALA A 28 -29.31 2.65 -22.45
CA ALA A 28 -29.90 3.95 -22.22
C ALA A 28 -31.30 3.72 -21.64
N SER A 29 -31.55 4.21 -20.43
CA SER A 29 -32.89 4.43 -19.93
C SER A 29 -32.99 5.83 -19.38
N PRO A 30 -33.93 6.66 -19.86
CA PRO A 30 -34.15 7.97 -19.30
C PRO A 30 -34.99 7.83 -18.03
N SER A 31 -34.44 8.07 -16.86
CA SER A 31 -35.20 8.29 -15.65
C SER A 31 -35.27 9.77 -15.35
N THR A 32 -36.46 10.32 -15.57
CA THR A 32 -36.86 11.63 -15.11
C THR A 32 -37.07 11.55 -13.60
N GLY A 33 -36.11 12.03 -12.81
CA GLY A 33 -36.22 12.16 -11.36
C GLY A 33 -35.94 13.59 -10.91
N PRO A 34 -36.46 14.03 -9.77
CA PRO A 34 -36.56 15.44 -9.40
C PRO A 34 -35.22 16.08 -9.07
N ARG A 35 -35.20 17.37 -9.37
CA ARG A 35 -34.11 18.33 -9.19
C ARG A 35 -33.43 18.28 -7.83
N GLY A 36 -32.11 18.40 -7.84
CA GLY A 36 -31.41 19.09 -6.78
C GLY A 36 -30.44 18.28 -5.96
N HIS A 37 -29.54 17.54 -6.60
CA HIS A 37 -28.24 17.28 -5.99
C HIS A 37 -27.18 17.60 -7.00
N ASP A 38 -26.37 18.61 -6.68
CA ASP A 38 -25.17 18.97 -7.40
C ASP A 38 -24.18 17.79 -7.27
N PRO A 39 -23.92 17.01 -8.35
CA PRO A 39 -23.01 15.89 -8.29
C PRO A 39 -21.54 16.32 -8.15
N LEU A 40 -21.29 17.64 -8.13
CA LEU A 40 -19.97 18.25 -7.93
C LEU A 40 -19.93 19.08 -6.65
N GLY A 41 -20.87 18.86 -5.72
CA GLY A 41 -20.79 19.44 -4.39
C GLY A 41 -19.42 19.18 -3.82
N ARG A 42 -18.74 20.26 -3.44
CA ARG A 42 -17.44 20.31 -2.75
C ARG A 42 -17.49 19.65 -1.36
N ASP A 43 -18.27 18.60 -1.22
CA ASP A 43 -18.20 17.72 -0.07
C ASP A 43 -16.88 16.97 -0.18
N GLY A 44 -15.93 17.45 0.63
CA GLY A 44 -14.57 16.96 0.66
C GLY A 44 -14.56 15.44 0.56
N PHE A 45 -13.70 14.95 -0.27
CA PHE A 45 -13.43 13.55 -0.55
C PHE A 45 -13.37 12.79 0.77
N ARG A 46 -14.51 12.28 1.26
CA ARG A 46 -14.54 11.41 2.44
C ARG A 46 -13.84 10.13 2.03
N ALA A 47 -12.56 10.10 2.36
CA ALA A 47 -11.78 8.91 2.19
C ALA A 47 -12.42 7.81 3.04
N THR A 48 -12.97 6.80 2.41
CA THR A 48 -13.44 5.61 3.12
C THR A 48 -12.26 4.65 3.27
N ALA A 49 -12.26 3.83 4.32
CA ALA A 49 -11.23 2.80 4.53
C ALA A 49 -11.02 1.93 3.28
N GLY A 50 -12.08 1.63 2.51
CA GLY A 50 -11.98 0.87 1.26
C GLY A 50 -11.23 1.62 0.15
N ARG A 51 -11.49 2.92 -0.02
CA ARG A 51 -10.76 3.76 -1.00
C ARG A 51 -9.31 3.95 -0.60
N LEU A 52 -9.06 4.15 0.69
CA LEU A 52 -7.72 4.27 1.22
C LEU A 52 -6.94 2.97 1.02
N ALA A 53 -7.56 1.80 1.29
CA ALA A 53 -6.95 0.49 1.06
C ALA A 53 -6.62 0.25 -0.42
N ALA A 54 -7.51 0.63 -1.33
CA ALA A 54 -7.25 0.56 -2.77
C ALA A 54 -6.07 1.48 -3.16
N GLY A 55 -6.07 2.72 -2.68
CA GLY A 55 -4.98 3.67 -2.90
C GLY A 55 -3.64 3.16 -2.37
N LEU A 56 -3.63 2.60 -1.16
CA LEU A 56 -2.43 2.02 -0.56
C LEU A 56 -1.93 0.81 -1.35
N SER A 57 -2.83 -0.05 -1.83
CA SER A 57 -2.47 -1.19 -2.69
C SER A 57 -1.85 -0.73 -4.01
N MET A 58 -2.42 0.30 -4.65
CA MET A 58 -1.87 0.88 -5.89
C MET A 58 -0.50 1.51 -5.64
N LEU A 59 -0.33 2.20 -4.51
CA LEU A 59 0.95 2.80 -4.14
C LEU A 59 1.99 1.72 -3.89
N ALA A 60 1.65 0.65 -3.17
CA ALA A 60 2.53 -0.49 -2.91
C ALA A 60 2.97 -1.18 -4.21
N ALA A 61 2.10 -1.27 -5.20
CA ALA A 61 2.39 -1.86 -6.52
C ALA A 61 3.23 -0.95 -7.43
N ALA A 62 3.57 0.28 -6.99
CA ALA A 62 4.31 1.26 -7.77
C ALA A 62 5.66 1.61 -7.10
N PRO A 63 6.64 0.69 -7.05
CA PRO A 63 7.89 0.87 -6.32
C PRO A 63 8.70 2.09 -6.78
N GLN A 64 8.59 2.49 -8.04
CA GLN A 64 9.23 3.69 -8.59
C GLN A 64 8.79 5.00 -7.88
N ARG A 65 7.70 4.97 -7.13
CA ARG A 65 7.19 6.14 -6.41
C ARG A 65 7.78 6.30 -5.01
N TRP A 66 8.35 5.26 -4.44
CA TRP A 66 8.76 5.26 -3.04
C TRP A 66 10.09 4.53 -2.78
N TRP A 67 10.59 3.69 -3.70
CA TRP A 67 11.80 2.91 -3.45
C TRP A 67 13.02 3.79 -3.15
N ASP A 68 13.19 4.89 -3.87
CA ASP A 68 14.30 5.83 -3.66
C ASP A 68 14.22 6.57 -2.33
N LEU A 69 13.07 6.51 -1.65
CA LEU A 69 12.89 7.11 -0.34
C LEU A 69 13.31 6.18 0.80
N VAL A 70 13.39 4.87 0.56
CA VAL A 70 13.71 3.89 1.61
C VAL A 70 15.08 4.20 2.21
N ARG A 71 15.14 4.26 3.53
CA ARG A 71 16.38 4.46 4.29
C ARG A 71 16.52 3.38 5.34
N PHE A 72 17.62 2.66 5.29
CA PHE A 72 17.98 1.64 6.26
C PHE A 72 18.87 2.26 7.33
N SER A 73 18.43 2.24 8.58
CA SER A 73 19.21 2.71 9.72
C SER A 73 19.38 1.58 10.72
N PRO A 74 20.61 1.23 11.11
CA PRO A 74 20.86 0.25 12.16
C PRO A 74 20.48 0.78 13.54
N ASP A 75 20.39 2.10 13.72
CA ASP A 75 20.20 2.74 15.02
C ASP A 75 18.76 2.64 15.51
N GLY A 76 17.80 2.46 14.60
CA GLY A 76 16.40 2.34 14.96
C GLY A 76 15.42 2.45 13.80
N PRO A 77 14.12 2.47 14.13
CA PRO A 77 13.04 2.64 13.16
C PRO A 77 13.16 3.94 12.37
N ALA A 78 12.88 3.88 11.07
CA ALA A 78 12.78 5.06 10.21
C ALA A 78 11.36 5.20 9.66
N ARG A 79 10.70 6.36 9.93
CA ARG A 79 9.42 6.76 9.34
C ARG A 79 9.68 7.79 8.25
N ILE A 80 9.23 7.53 7.03
CA ILE A 80 9.54 8.33 5.84
C ILE A 80 8.24 8.63 5.11
N ALA A 81 7.87 9.91 4.99
CA ALA A 81 6.68 10.33 4.26
C ALA A 81 6.77 9.95 2.77
N VAL A 82 5.67 9.49 2.20
CA VAL A 82 5.56 9.13 0.78
C VAL A 82 4.55 10.05 0.12
N PRO A 83 4.89 10.71 -1.01
CA PRO A 83 3.94 11.54 -1.74
C PRO A 83 2.74 10.73 -2.26
N ALA A 84 1.55 11.04 -1.76
CA ALA A 84 0.28 10.41 -2.11
C ALA A 84 -0.87 11.42 -1.94
N PRO A 85 -2.06 11.19 -2.52
CA PRO A 85 -3.24 12.04 -2.28
C PRO A 85 -3.89 11.83 -0.91
N PHE A 86 -3.28 11.04 -0.05
CA PHE A 86 -3.65 10.76 1.34
C PHE A 86 -2.38 10.70 2.18
N GLU A 87 -2.51 10.74 3.50
CA GLU A 87 -1.35 10.60 4.38
C GLU A 87 -0.77 9.18 4.23
N ALA A 88 0.48 9.09 3.77
CA ALA A 88 1.19 7.83 3.58
C ALA A 88 2.65 7.93 4.00
N TRP A 89 3.18 6.83 4.56
CA TRP A 89 4.58 6.75 4.94
C TRP A 89 5.10 5.32 4.89
N LEU A 90 6.41 5.19 4.71
CA LEU A 90 7.14 3.96 4.94
C LEU A 90 7.57 3.88 6.41
N LEU A 91 7.51 2.69 6.97
CA LEU A 91 8.16 2.34 8.22
C LEU A 91 9.19 1.26 7.93
N VAL A 92 10.45 1.58 8.18
CA VAL A 92 11.59 0.67 8.01
C VAL A 92 12.08 0.27 9.38
N LEU A 93 11.99 -1.02 9.69
CA LEU A 93 12.40 -1.57 10.98
C LEU A 93 13.64 -2.43 10.83
N PRO A 94 14.69 -2.18 11.62
CA PRO A 94 15.81 -3.11 11.74
C PRO A 94 15.37 -4.48 12.29
N PRO A 95 16.18 -5.53 12.13
CA PRO A 95 15.90 -6.86 12.66
C PRO A 95 15.57 -6.84 14.15
N GLY A 96 14.48 -7.51 14.56
CA GLY A 96 14.07 -7.63 15.95
C GLY A 96 13.65 -6.32 16.63
N ARG A 97 13.47 -5.23 15.85
CA ARG A 97 12.96 -3.96 16.39
C ARG A 97 11.46 -3.84 16.20
N GLU A 98 10.87 -3.05 17.06
CA GLU A 98 9.47 -2.65 16.98
C GLU A 98 9.31 -1.14 17.11
N ALA A 99 8.20 -0.63 16.62
CA ALA A 99 7.83 0.78 16.75
C ALA A 99 6.32 0.92 16.95
N PRO A 100 5.90 1.92 17.74
CA PRO A 100 4.50 2.29 17.84
C PRO A 100 4.03 2.88 16.50
N CYS A 101 2.77 2.64 16.17
CA CYS A 101 2.12 3.16 14.97
C CYS A 101 0.66 3.48 15.26
N ASP A 102 0.19 4.55 14.69
CA ASP A 102 -1.18 5.04 14.76
C ASP A 102 -1.91 4.92 13.41
N CYS A 103 -1.37 4.14 12.48
CA CYS A 103 -1.94 3.96 11.16
C CYS A 103 -3.27 3.21 11.16
N GLU A 104 -4.14 3.56 10.24
CA GLU A 104 -5.39 2.82 10.01
C GLU A 104 -5.19 1.62 9.09
N LEU A 105 -4.24 1.74 8.17
CA LEU A 105 -3.91 0.68 7.22
C LEU A 105 -2.40 0.47 7.10
N ALA A 106 -2.03 -0.77 6.88
CA ALA A 106 -0.65 -1.14 6.59
C ALA A 106 -0.56 -2.29 5.59
N THR A 107 0.52 -2.31 4.81
CA THR A 107 0.87 -3.44 3.94
C THR A 107 2.37 -3.72 4.00
N LEU A 108 2.73 -4.99 3.93
CA LEU A 108 4.13 -5.42 3.88
C LEU A 108 4.68 -5.25 2.47
N ILE A 109 5.82 -4.59 2.35
CA ILE A 109 6.55 -4.40 1.10
C ILE A 109 7.72 -5.39 1.00
N ALA A 110 8.52 -5.49 2.05
CA ALA A 110 9.68 -6.36 2.06
C ALA A 110 9.98 -6.87 3.48
N GLY A 111 10.65 -8.00 3.55
CA GLY A 111 11.03 -8.64 4.81
C GLY A 111 9.86 -9.36 5.48
N GLU A 112 9.91 -9.48 6.80
CA GLU A 112 8.88 -10.09 7.62
C GLU A 112 8.47 -9.14 8.76
N ALA A 113 7.18 -8.87 8.88
CA ALA A 113 6.67 -7.99 9.92
C ALA A 113 5.35 -8.47 10.51
N ALA A 114 5.06 -8.01 11.73
CA ALA A 114 3.76 -8.13 12.36
C ALA A 114 3.22 -6.75 12.75
N ALA A 115 1.90 -6.64 12.84
CA ALA A 115 1.20 -5.47 13.34
C ALA A 115 0.13 -5.91 14.33
N GLY A 116 0.13 -5.32 15.54
CA GLY A 116 -0.78 -5.71 16.61
C GLY A 116 -0.75 -7.24 16.88
N GLY A 117 0.44 -7.83 16.93
CA GLY A 117 0.65 -9.25 17.18
C GLY A 117 0.30 -10.20 16.02
N SER A 118 -0.17 -9.69 14.88
CA SER A 118 -0.51 -10.53 13.72
C SER A 118 0.44 -10.29 12.56
N ARG A 119 0.93 -11.37 11.94
CA ARG A 119 1.86 -11.32 10.82
C ARG A 119 1.23 -10.64 9.60
N LEU A 120 1.95 -9.67 9.03
CA LEU A 120 1.59 -9.04 7.76
C LEU A 120 1.95 -9.95 6.58
N ARG A 121 1.17 -9.85 5.52
CA ARG A 121 1.39 -10.62 4.29
C ARG A 121 1.65 -9.68 3.12
N PRO A 122 2.65 -9.95 2.27
CA PRO A 122 2.89 -9.16 1.06
C PRO A 122 1.65 -9.08 0.19
N GLY A 123 1.41 -7.90 -0.41
CA GLY A 123 0.28 -7.68 -1.30
C GLY A 123 -1.10 -7.67 -0.62
N ARG A 124 -1.16 -7.73 0.71
CA ARG A 124 -2.40 -7.64 1.50
C ARG A 124 -2.39 -6.38 2.35
N VAL A 125 -3.40 -5.55 2.18
CA VAL A 125 -3.63 -4.42 3.08
C VAL A 125 -4.34 -4.92 4.31
N ARG A 126 -3.78 -4.62 5.47
CA ARG A 126 -4.41 -4.83 6.77
C ARG A 126 -5.09 -3.54 7.19
N VAL A 127 -6.33 -3.66 7.62
CA VAL A 127 -7.10 -2.58 8.24
C VAL A 127 -7.04 -2.76 9.75
N HIS A 128 -6.58 -1.74 10.46
CA HIS A 128 -6.47 -1.76 11.92
C HIS A 128 -7.74 -1.24 12.61
N GLY A 129 -8.64 -0.61 11.85
CA GLY A 129 -9.88 -0.05 12.37
C GLY A 129 -9.71 1.39 12.84
N ALA A 130 -10.39 1.75 13.93
CA ALA A 130 -10.31 3.09 14.50
C ALA A 130 -8.87 3.43 14.90
N PRO A 131 -8.49 4.73 14.82
CA PRO A 131 -7.17 5.17 15.24
C PRO A 131 -6.89 4.69 16.67
N GLY A 132 -5.80 3.99 16.83
CA GLY A 132 -5.36 3.47 18.12
C GLY A 132 -3.93 3.02 18.01
N GLU A 133 -3.16 3.33 19.05
CA GLU A 133 -1.75 2.95 19.08
C GLU A 133 -1.61 1.43 19.07
N HIS A 134 -0.86 0.93 18.11
CA HIS A 134 -0.46 -0.47 18.01
C HIS A 134 1.02 -0.53 17.62
N HIS A 135 1.64 -1.70 17.80
CA HIS A 135 3.05 -1.88 17.49
C HIS A 135 3.24 -2.66 16.19
N HIS A 136 4.19 -2.22 15.39
CA HIS A 136 4.75 -2.97 14.30
C HIS A 136 6.09 -3.54 14.71
N ALA A 137 6.34 -4.81 14.41
CA ALA A 137 7.56 -5.52 14.76
C ALA A 137 8.18 -6.15 13.51
N SER A 138 9.52 -6.06 13.38
CA SER A 138 10.28 -6.86 12.41
C SER A 138 10.50 -8.26 12.99
N LEU A 139 10.11 -9.29 12.24
CA LEU A 139 10.15 -10.69 12.69
C LEU A 139 11.35 -11.47 12.16
N GLY A 140 11.95 -11.02 11.06
CA GLY A 140 13.04 -11.71 10.38
C GLY A 140 14.43 -11.28 10.86
N HIS A 141 15.45 -11.85 10.24
CA HIS A 141 16.85 -11.49 10.44
C HIS A 141 17.29 -10.27 9.61
N GLY A 142 16.43 -9.80 8.70
CA GLY A 142 16.64 -8.62 7.87
C GLY A 142 15.71 -7.48 8.26
N TYR A 143 15.88 -6.36 7.58
CA TYR A 143 14.96 -5.24 7.69
C TYR A 143 13.58 -5.62 7.19
N SER A 144 12.55 -5.08 7.82
CA SER A 144 11.21 -5.07 7.26
C SER A 144 10.84 -3.66 6.78
N VAL A 145 10.14 -3.60 5.65
CA VAL A 145 9.62 -2.36 5.07
C VAL A 145 8.11 -2.53 4.93
N THR A 146 7.38 -1.64 5.57
CA THR A 146 5.92 -1.58 5.50
C THR A 146 5.47 -0.22 5.00
N LEU A 147 4.38 -0.18 4.26
CA LEU A 147 3.75 1.05 3.78
C LEU A 147 2.44 1.25 4.55
N HIS A 148 2.23 2.45 5.02
CA HIS A 148 1.14 2.83 5.93
C HIS A 148 0.30 3.94 5.33
N ALA A 149 -0.95 4.04 5.79
CA ALA A 149 -1.84 5.16 5.48
C ALA A 149 -2.76 5.49 6.66
N SER A 150 -3.12 6.78 6.75
CA SER A 150 -4.17 7.32 7.61
C SER A 150 -5.15 8.20 6.83
N LEU A 151 -6.36 8.35 7.39
CA LEU A 151 -7.42 9.22 6.88
C LEU A 151 -7.21 10.68 7.32
#